data_335420e944e580c5f7ee9e2fbb732350
#
_entry.id   335420e944e580c5f7ee9e2fbb732350
#
_cell.length_a   1.000
_cell.length_b   1.000
_cell.length_c   1.000
_cell.angle_alpha   90.00
_cell.angle_beta   90.00
_cell.angle_gamma   90.00
#
_symmetry.space_group_name_H-M   'P 1'
#
loop_
_entity.id
_entity.type
_entity.pdbx_description
1 polymer ?
#
loop_
_entity_poly.entity_id
_entity_poly.type
_entity_poly.pdbx_seq_one_letter_code
_entity_poly.pdbx_strand_id
1 'polypeptide(L)'
;MSRNYWQIAAGSQGRDYADYFLRTGMAFVGGESQIAAMAEVQLGDIVVLKSGLSQIVAAGEVVEREGSHSGNGDKDWLRDFDGWDLPAYCYVRWHLPPTPVETSGLTRSTITQLPQAHHRTLADDVLSSLQAPEGQEPKPTNPVRDDEILEFLISEGLRPGTADELTNTMRRIRLLAEYYQHNVEWTEVREHETRTFLIVPLLLSLGWAEQQMRIELPAAGGRADLVCFSKPAHLSDSECVLILESKGFSSGLDYAPEQARRYAEDFPSCRVVIVSNGFCYKSYRRLETGGFSDRPSAYFNISGPRDKYPLDPDSVEGTFELLRCLLPQSLR
;
A
#
# COMPACT_ATOMS: atom_id res chain seq x y z
N MET A 1 -20.97 -0.95 -33.04
CA MET A 1 -19.62 -0.38 -32.87
C MET A 1 -18.65 -1.51 -32.74
N SER A 2 -17.42 -1.42 -33.25
CA SER A 2 -16.43 -2.50 -33.11
C SER A 2 -15.93 -2.46 -31.64
N ARG A 3 -15.96 -3.60 -30.98
CA ARG A 3 -15.48 -3.81 -29.61
C ARG A 3 -13.95 -3.75 -29.60
N ASN A 4 -13.35 -2.94 -28.73
CA ASN A 4 -11.91 -2.91 -28.53
C ASN A 4 -11.50 -3.87 -27.39
N TYR A 5 -10.24 -4.28 -27.43
CA TYR A 5 -9.65 -5.14 -26.40
C TYR A 5 -8.45 -4.43 -25.80
N TRP A 6 -8.40 -4.36 -24.47
CA TRP A 6 -7.37 -3.71 -23.68
C TRP A 6 -6.67 -4.71 -22.78
N GLN A 7 -5.39 -4.57 -22.56
CA GLN A 7 -4.73 -5.21 -21.43
C GLN A 7 -4.57 -4.21 -20.32
N ILE A 8 -4.65 -4.66 -19.07
CA ILE A 8 -4.33 -3.88 -17.90
C ILE A 8 -3.52 -4.71 -16.92
N ALA A 9 -2.51 -4.10 -16.28
CA ALA A 9 -1.74 -4.69 -15.19
C ALA A 9 -2.18 -4.10 -13.86
N ALA A 10 -2.46 -4.97 -12.88
CA ALA A 10 -2.80 -4.56 -11.53
C ALA A 10 -1.58 -4.70 -10.61
N GLY A 11 -0.60 -3.84 -10.80
CA GLY A 11 0.57 -3.79 -9.93
C GLY A 11 1.92 -3.81 -10.64
N SER A 12 2.93 -3.40 -9.93
CA SER A 12 4.34 -3.43 -10.31
C SER A 12 5.22 -3.05 -9.11
N GLN A 13 6.50 -3.43 -9.10
CA GLN A 13 7.48 -2.98 -8.10
C GLN A 13 7.03 -3.19 -6.63
N GLY A 14 6.61 -4.42 -6.31
CA GLY A 14 6.19 -4.76 -4.94
C GLY A 14 4.72 -4.44 -4.63
N ARG A 15 3.88 -4.31 -5.68
CA ARG A 15 2.44 -4.08 -5.58
C ARG A 15 1.69 -5.16 -6.34
N ASP A 16 0.61 -5.66 -5.74
CA ASP A 16 -0.35 -6.54 -6.39
C ASP A 16 -1.77 -6.08 -6.04
N TYR A 17 -2.42 -5.48 -7.02
CA TYR A 17 -3.77 -4.93 -6.88
C TYR A 17 -4.85 -5.75 -7.58
N ALA A 18 -4.51 -6.95 -8.08
CA ALA A 18 -5.45 -7.77 -8.84
C ALA A 18 -6.71 -8.09 -8.03
N ASP A 19 -6.55 -8.44 -6.74
CA ASP A 19 -7.69 -8.70 -5.85
C ASP A 19 -8.62 -7.47 -5.71
N TYR A 20 -8.06 -6.27 -5.63
CA TYR A 20 -8.86 -5.03 -5.58
C TYR A 20 -9.64 -4.79 -6.88
N PHE A 21 -9.05 -5.05 -8.05
CA PHE A 21 -9.76 -4.96 -9.32
C PHE A 21 -10.97 -5.89 -9.34
N LEU A 22 -10.77 -7.13 -8.92
CA LEU A 22 -11.81 -8.16 -8.94
C LEU A 22 -12.92 -7.86 -7.94
N ARG A 23 -12.58 -7.54 -6.69
CA ARG A 23 -13.55 -7.33 -5.62
C ARG A 23 -14.31 -6.01 -5.73
N THR A 24 -13.74 -4.98 -6.38
CA THR A 24 -14.45 -3.72 -6.64
C THR A 24 -15.20 -3.72 -7.96
N GLY A 25 -14.88 -4.67 -8.87
CA GLY A 25 -15.41 -4.68 -10.22
C GLY A 25 -14.97 -3.46 -11.02
N MET A 26 -13.72 -3.03 -10.81
CA MET A 26 -13.14 -1.87 -11.46
C MET A 26 -11.75 -2.20 -12.01
N ALA A 27 -11.31 -1.43 -13.00
CA ALA A 27 -9.93 -1.33 -13.43
C ALA A 27 -9.50 0.12 -13.26
N PHE A 28 -8.36 0.39 -12.63
CA PHE A 28 -7.92 1.75 -12.34
C PHE A 28 -6.43 1.94 -12.56
N VAL A 29 -6.03 3.16 -12.86
CA VAL A 29 -4.66 3.53 -13.19
C VAL A 29 -4.32 4.95 -12.71
N GLY A 30 -3.01 5.21 -12.56
CA GLY A 30 -2.44 6.54 -12.32
C GLY A 30 -1.33 6.85 -13.34
N GLY A 31 -0.88 8.09 -13.35
CA GLY A 31 0.11 8.58 -14.32
C GLY A 31 -0.51 9.05 -15.62
N GLU A 32 0.02 10.14 -16.16
CA GLU A 32 -0.58 10.89 -17.28
C GLU A 32 -0.89 10.04 -18.51
N SER A 33 0.06 9.22 -18.98
CA SER A 33 -0.13 8.38 -20.16
C SER A 33 -1.16 7.26 -19.95
N GLN A 34 -1.28 6.76 -18.72
CA GLN A 34 -2.23 5.72 -18.35
C GLN A 34 -3.65 6.30 -18.22
N ILE A 35 -3.76 7.49 -17.64
CA ILE A 35 -5.03 8.24 -17.53
C ILE A 35 -5.56 8.55 -18.96
N ALA A 36 -4.68 9.01 -19.86
CA ALA A 36 -5.04 9.25 -21.24
C ALA A 36 -5.55 7.97 -21.95
N ALA A 37 -4.87 6.83 -21.75
CA ALA A 37 -5.30 5.55 -22.30
C ALA A 37 -6.63 5.06 -21.69
N MET A 38 -6.84 5.24 -20.37
CA MET A 38 -8.09 4.88 -19.70
C MET A 38 -9.28 5.68 -20.24
N ALA A 39 -9.07 6.94 -20.61
CA ALA A 39 -10.11 7.80 -21.19
C ALA A 39 -10.59 7.35 -22.58
N GLU A 40 -9.83 6.50 -23.29
CA GLU A 40 -10.20 5.92 -24.57
C GLU A 40 -11.07 4.66 -24.43
N VAL A 41 -11.13 4.06 -23.24
CA VAL A 41 -11.91 2.85 -22.96
C VAL A 41 -13.41 3.18 -23.03
N GLN A 42 -14.16 2.36 -23.79
CA GLN A 42 -15.58 2.60 -24.03
C GLN A 42 -16.47 1.51 -23.43
N LEU A 43 -17.72 1.83 -23.21
CA LEU A 43 -18.75 0.86 -22.80
C LEU A 43 -18.80 -0.31 -23.78
N GLY A 44 -18.74 -1.54 -23.23
CA GLY A 44 -18.73 -2.79 -24.01
C GLY A 44 -17.36 -3.23 -24.53
N ASP A 45 -16.29 -2.45 -24.31
CA ASP A 45 -14.92 -2.90 -24.56
C ASP A 45 -14.53 -4.04 -23.61
N ILE A 46 -13.54 -4.83 -24.00
CA ILE A 46 -13.01 -5.91 -23.18
C ILE A 46 -11.69 -5.51 -22.56
N VAL A 47 -11.58 -5.72 -21.25
CA VAL A 47 -10.36 -5.50 -20.46
C VAL A 47 -9.81 -6.84 -20.00
N VAL A 48 -8.54 -7.10 -20.29
CA VAL A 48 -7.80 -8.28 -19.87
C VAL A 48 -6.88 -7.90 -18.72
N LEU A 49 -7.10 -8.47 -17.54
CA LEU A 49 -6.23 -8.33 -16.39
C LEU A 49 -5.07 -9.31 -16.52
N LYS A 50 -3.86 -8.78 -16.59
CA LYS A 50 -2.64 -9.57 -16.76
C LYS A 50 -1.78 -9.59 -15.51
N SER A 51 -1.06 -10.71 -15.31
CA SER A 51 0.06 -10.81 -14.39
C SER A 51 1.35 -11.01 -15.17
N GLY A 52 2.32 -10.12 -14.96
CA GLY A 52 3.55 -10.11 -15.73
C GLY A 52 3.33 -9.93 -17.25
N LEU A 53 4.09 -10.68 -18.05
CA LEU A 53 4.04 -10.64 -19.52
C LEU A 53 3.46 -11.91 -20.15
N SER A 54 3.08 -12.88 -19.32
CA SER A 54 2.76 -14.24 -19.79
C SER A 54 1.48 -14.83 -19.20
N GLN A 55 0.73 -14.11 -18.37
CA GLN A 55 -0.48 -14.65 -17.77
C GLN A 55 -1.67 -13.69 -17.89
N ILE A 56 -2.83 -14.25 -18.21
CA ILE A 56 -4.13 -13.60 -18.10
C ILE A 56 -4.81 -14.15 -16.84
N VAL A 57 -5.11 -13.27 -15.90
CA VAL A 57 -5.74 -13.60 -14.61
C VAL A 57 -7.25 -13.52 -14.70
N ALA A 58 -7.76 -12.56 -15.45
CA ALA A 58 -9.18 -12.34 -15.68
C ALA A 58 -9.41 -11.62 -17.00
N ALA A 59 -10.62 -11.69 -17.52
CA ALA A 59 -11.10 -10.79 -18.56
C ALA A 59 -12.48 -10.27 -18.18
N GLY A 60 -12.86 -9.08 -18.63
CA GLY A 60 -14.14 -8.51 -18.29
C GLY A 60 -14.64 -7.54 -19.34
N GLU A 61 -15.95 -7.31 -19.32
CA GLU A 61 -16.61 -6.32 -20.16
C GLU A 61 -16.77 -5.01 -19.40
N VAL A 62 -16.46 -3.91 -20.04
CA VAL A 62 -16.71 -2.56 -19.50
C VAL A 62 -18.22 -2.34 -19.44
N VAL A 63 -18.70 -2.07 -18.24
CA VAL A 63 -20.13 -1.90 -17.95
C VAL A 63 -20.42 -0.53 -17.38
N GLU A 64 -21.70 -0.14 -17.42
CA GLU A 64 -22.19 1.07 -16.78
C GLU A 64 -22.61 0.78 -15.34
N ARG A 65 -22.24 1.67 -14.41
CA ARG A 65 -22.76 1.75 -13.05
C ARG A 65 -23.14 3.20 -12.75
N GLU A 66 -24.28 3.41 -12.13
CA GLU A 66 -24.76 4.74 -11.69
C GLU A 66 -24.73 5.81 -12.81
N GLY A 67 -24.94 5.39 -14.06
CA GLY A 67 -25.00 6.30 -15.21
C GLY A 67 -23.64 6.62 -15.85
N SER A 68 -22.55 5.95 -15.44
CA SER A 68 -21.23 6.09 -16.06
C SER A 68 -20.52 4.74 -16.20
N HIS A 69 -19.68 4.59 -17.22
CA HIS A 69 -18.81 3.43 -17.37
C HIS A 69 -17.40 3.69 -16.86
N SER A 70 -17.02 4.94 -16.63
CA SER A 70 -15.67 5.35 -16.23
C SER A 70 -15.71 6.66 -15.45
N GLY A 71 -14.63 7.00 -14.76
CA GLY A 71 -14.45 8.26 -14.05
C GLY A 71 -12.98 8.60 -13.83
N ASN A 72 -12.74 9.82 -13.35
CA ASN A 72 -11.40 10.31 -13.05
C ASN A 72 -11.45 11.29 -11.88
N GLY A 73 -10.85 10.91 -10.76
CA GLY A 73 -10.64 11.75 -9.58
C GLY A 73 -11.85 11.95 -8.67
N ASP A 74 -12.96 11.29 -8.92
CA ASP A 74 -14.21 11.35 -8.14
C ASP A 74 -14.27 10.28 -7.03
N LYS A 75 -13.38 9.30 -7.05
CA LYS A 75 -13.29 8.23 -6.03
C LYS A 75 -12.16 8.54 -5.05
N ASP A 76 -12.54 8.96 -3.85
CA ASP A 76 -11.58 9.40 -2.83
C ASP A 76 -10.62 8.29 -2.37
N TRP A 77 -11.07 7.03 -2.30
CA TRP A 77 -10.23 5.89 -1.93
C TRP A 77 -9.14 5.56 -2.97
N LEU A 78 -9.33 5.94 -4.24
CA LEU A 78 -8.30 5.80 -5.29
C LEU A 78 -7.21 6.87 -5.20
N ARG A 79 -7.42 7.94 -4.44
CA ARG A 79 -6.44 9.00 -4.19
C ARG A 79 -5.35 8.58 -3.20
N ASP A 80 -5.62 7.57 -2.38
CA ASP A 80 -4.67 7.01 -1.45
C ASP A 80 -4.64 5.48 -1.56
N PHE A 81 -4.21 4.99 -2.70
CA PHE A 81 -4.00 3.58 -2.94
C PHE A 81 -2.59 3.19 -2.48
N ASP A 82 -2.42 2.96 -1.16
CA ASP A 82 -1.10 2.76 -0.54
C ASP A 82 -0.11 3.91 -0.84
N GLY A 83 -0.60 5.14 -0.79
CA GLY A 83 0.16 6.35 -1.10
C GLY A 83 0.23 6.70 -2.59
N TRP A 84 -0.46 5.95 -3.47
CA TRP A 84 -0.53 6.23 -4.90
C TRP A 84 -1.86 6.87 -5.25
N ASP A 85 -1.81 7.88 -6.12
CA ASP A 85 -2.99 8.45 -6.75
C ASP A 85 -3.28 7.68 -8.05
N LEU A 86 -4.39 6.93 -8.07
CA LEU A 86 -4.85 6.13 -9.20
C LEU A 86 -6.23 6.60 -9.68
N PRO A 87 -6.37 7.85 -10.09
CA PRO A 87 -7.66 8.54 -10.20
C PRO A 87 -8.55 8.05 -11.34
N ALA A 88 -7.96 7.50 -12.41
CA ALA A 88 -8.73 7.11 -13.60
C ALA A 88 -9.14 5.65 -13.55
N TYR A 89 -10.42 5.38 -13.80
CA TYR A 89 -10.97 4.03 -13.72
C TYR A 89 -12.06 3.78 -14.75
N CYS A 90 -12.37 2.47 -14.98
CA CYS A 90 -13.60 2.02 -15.60
C CYS A 90 -14.23 0.88 -14.80
N TYR A 91 -15.55 0.73 -14.89
CA TYR A 91 -16.27 -0.39 -14.28
C TYR A 91 -16.21 -1.60 -15.20
N VAL A 92 -15.88 -2.76 -14.63
CA VAL A 92 -15.64 -4.00 -15.36
C VAL A 92 -16.40 -5.15 -14.70
N ARG A 93 -17.15 -5.89 -15.50
CA ARG A 93 -17.75 -7.18 -15.12
C ARG A 93 -16.73 -8.27 -15.40
N TRP A 94 -16.01 -8.67 -14.37
CA TRP A 94 -14.93 -9.63 -14.47
C TRP A 94 -15.40 -11.07 -14.61
N HIS A 95 -14.65 -11.87 -15.35
CA HIS A 95 -14.75 -13.32 -15.48
C HIS A 95 -13.40 -13.95 -15.14
N LEU A 96 -13.45 -15.06 -14.37
CA LEU A 96 -12.27 -15.73 -13.83
C LEU A 96 -12.12 -17.09 -14.48
N PRO A 97 -11.00 -17.37 -15.17
CA PRO A 97 -10.69 -18.73 -15.59
C PRO A 97 -10.37 -19.60 -14.34
N PRO A 98 -10.56 -20.92 -14.39
CA PRO A 98 -10.24 -21.83 -13.27
C PRO A 98 -8.78 -21.74 -12.83
N THR A 99 -7.89 -21.43 -13.74
CA THR A 99 -6.48 -21.15 -13.51
C THR A 99 -6.04 -20.01 -14.44
N PRO A 100 -5.05 -19.19 -14.08
CA PRO A 100 -4.52 -18.17 -14.97
C PRO A 100 -4.12 -18.77 -16.34
N VAL A 101 -4.48 -18.09 -17.41
CA VAL A 101 -4.23 -18.56 -18.78
C VAL A 101 -2.83 -18.14 -19.21
N GLU A 102 -1.97 -19.11 -19.51
CA GLU A 102 -0.64 -18.84 -20.03
C GLU A 102 -0.70 -18.31 -21.48
N THR A 103 0.09 -17.30 -21.74
CA THR A 103 0.21 -16.68 -23.06
C THR A 103 1.60 -16.09 -23.26
N SER A 104 1.85 -15.45 -24.39
CA SER A 104 3.08 -14.73 -24.68
C SER A 104 2.78 -13.48 -25.51
N GLY A 105 3.63 -12.46 -25.36
CA GLY A 105 3.51 -11.24 -26.17
C GLY A 105 2.62 -10.15 -25.57
N LEU A 106 2.22 -10.27 -24.30
CA LEU A 106 1.68 -9.15 -23.53
C LEU A 106 2.77 -8.09 -23.35
N THR A 107 2.38 -6.81 -23.34
CA THR A 107 3.35 -5.71 -23.27
C THR A 107 3.66 -5.32 -21.82
N ARG A 108 4.73 -4.56 -21.61
CA ARG A 108 5.09 -4.00 -20.30
C ARG A 108 4.17 -2.82 -19.89
N SER A 109 3.43 -2.26 -20.83
CA SER A 109 2.51 -1.14 -20.55
C SER A 109 1.47 -1.56 -19.51
N THR A 110 1.16 -0.66 -18.59
CA THR A 110 0.10 -0.88 -17.60
C THR A 110 -1.24 -1.02 -18.27
N ILE A 111 -1.59 -0.09 -19.17
CA ILE A 111 -2.80 -0.17 -19.99
C ILE A 111 -2.45 0.12 -21.46
N THR A 112 -2.96 -0.69 -22.36
CA THR A 112 -2.85 -0.48 -23.82
C THR A 112 -3.81 -1.40 -24.58
N GLN A 113 -4.14 -1.06 -25.82
CA GLN A 113 -4.94 -1.93 -26.68
C GLN A 113 -4.22 -3.23 -27.01
N LEU A 114 -4.97 -4.31 -27.16
CA LEU A 114 -4.51 -5.64 -27.58
C LEU A 114 -4.70 -5.80 -29.10
N PRO A 115 -3.65 -5.59 -29.91
CA PRO A 115 -3.76 -5.68 -31.36
C PRO A 115 -3.81 -7.12 -31.87
N GLN A 116 -3.24 -8.08 -31.12
CA GLN A 116 -3.04 -9.46 -31.58
C GLN A 116 -4.33 -10.29 -31.47
N ALA A 117 -4.71 -10.95 -32.59
CA ALA A 117 -5.94 -11.72 -32.65
C ALA A 117 -6.00 -12.87 -31.64
N HIS A 118 -4.86 -13.56 -31.36
CA HIS A 118 -4.85 -14.67 -30.40
C HIS A 118 -5.17 -14.23 -28.98
N HIS A 119 -4.71 -13.03 -28.53
CA HIS A 119 -5.07 -12.51 -27.19
C HIS A 119 -6.55 -12.18 -27.08
N ARG A 120 -7.17 -11.72 -28.19
CA ARG A 120 -8.63 -11.47 -28.24
C ARG A 120 -9.40 -12.77 -28.10
N THR A 121 -8.97 -13.83 -28.80
CA THR A 121 -9.57 -15.16 -28.65
C THR A 121 -9.45 -15.68 -27.23
N LEU A 122 -8.27 -15.58 -26.58
CA LEU A 122 -8.11 -15.96 -25.20
C LEU A 122 -9.00 -15.14 -24.25
N ALA A 123 -9.16 -13.85 -24.51
CA ALA A 123 -10.06 -13.01 -23.73
C ALA A 123 -11.53 -13.47 -23.86
N ASP A 124 -11.98 -13.78 -25.08
CA ASP A 124 -13.33 -14.29 -25.34
C ASP A 124 -13.57 -15.66 -24.67
N ASP A 125 -12.55 -16.52 -24.65
CA ASP A 125 -12.60 -17.80 -23.93
C ASP A 125 -12.76 -17.58 -22.42
N VAL A 126 -12.00 -16.63 -21.83
CA VAL A 126 -12.12 -16.26 -20.41
C VAL A 126 -13.49 -15.66 -20.10
N LEU A 127 -14.07 -14.85 -20.98
CA LEU A 127 -15.43 -14.31 -20.82
C LEU A 127 -16.51 -15.40 -20.74
N SER A 128 -16.23 -16.60 -21.26
CA SER A 128 -17.11 -17.76 -21.15
C SER A 128 -16.98 -18.50 -19.80
N SER A 129 -16.03 -18.08 -18.94
CA SER A 129 -15.78 -18.66 -17.63
C SER A 129 -16.72 -18.11 -16.54
N LEU A 130 -16.45 -18.46 -15.30
CA LEU A 130 -17.25 -18.03 -14.14
C LEU A 130 -17.19 -16.49 -14.00
N GLN A 131 -18.35 -15.85 -13.97
CA GLN A 131 -18.43 -14.44 -13.64
C GLN A 131 -18.07 -14.21 -12.17
N ALA A 132 -17.20 -13.25 -11.90
CA ALA A 132 -16.91 -12.81 -10.54
C ALA A 132 -18.17 -12.20 -9.88
N PRO A 133 -18.27 -12.22 -8.56
CA PRO A 133 -19.32 -11.50 -7.85
C PRO A 133 -19.36 -10.03 -8.24
N GLU A 134 -20.53 -9.42 -8.14
CA GLU A 134 -20.65 -7.98 -8.36
C GLU A 134 -19.74 -7.23 -7.38
N GLY A 135 -18.89 -6.36 -7.93
CA GLY A 135 -17.89 -5.66 -7.14
C GLY A 135 -18.49 -4.60 -6.24
N GLN A 136 -17.89 -4.44 -5.06
CA GLN A 136 -18.27 -3.44 -4.07
C GLN A 136 -17.09 -2.52 -3.78
N GLU A 137 -17.31 -1.21 -3.89
CA GLU A 137 -16.31 -0.22 -3.52
C GLU A 137 -16.12 -0.14 -2.00
N PRO A 138 -14.92 0.21 -1.51
CA PRO A 138 -14.70 0.49 -0.10
C PRO A 138 -15.59 1.62 0.41
N LYS A 139 -15.97 1.56 1.68
CA LYS A 139 -16.69 2.66 2.33
C LYS A 139 -15.83 3.92 2.42
N PRO A 140 -16.42 5.11 2.38
CA PRO A 140 -15.68 6.35 2.60
C PRO A 140 -14.97 6.38 3.96
N THR A 141 -13.79 7.00 4.00
CA THR A 141 -13.02 7.26 5.22
C THR A 141 -12.92 8.77 5.45
N ASN A 142 -12.66 9.18 6.70
CA ASN A 142 -12.57 10.59 7.04
C ASN A 142 -11.09 11.03 7.15
N PRO A 143 -10.74 12.22 6.64
CA PRO A 143 -9.44 12.80 6.89
C PRO A 143 -9.25 13.10 8.38
N VAL A 144 -8.03 12.92 8.87
CA VAL A 144 -7.63 13.23 10.25
C VAL A 144 -6.72 14.45 10.23
N ARG A 145 -7.00 15.45 11.08
CA ARG A 145 -6.22 16.67 11.18
C ARG A 145 -5.02 16.50 12.11
N ASP A 146 -4.01 17.35 11.93
CA ASP A 146 -2.79 17.33 12.76
C ASP A 146 -3.07 17.62 14.24
N ASP A 147 -4.02 18.51 14.54
CA ASP A 147 -4.43 18.79 15.93
C ASP A 147 -5.07 17.55 16.59
N GLU A 148 -5.90 16.81 15.88
CA GLU A 148 -6.49 15.55 16.36
C GLU A 148 -5.42 14.48 16.62
N ILE A 149 -4.40 14.41 15.75
CA ILE A 149 -3.25 13.51 15.93
C ILE A 149 -2.50 13.88 17.21
N LEU A 150 -2.22 15.16 17.42
CA LEU A 150 -1.48 15.62 18.61
C LEU A 150 -2.27 15.38 19.91
N GLU A 151 -3.56 15.72 19.94
CA GLU A 151 -4.44 15.46 21.09
C GLU A 151 -4.48 13.97 21.44
N PHE A 152 -4.64 13.12 20.42
CA PHE A 152 -4.59 11.67 20.61
C PHE A 152 -3.25 11.19 21.18
N LEU A 153 -2.12 11.60 20.60
CA LEU A 153 -0.80 11.17 21.05
C LEU A 153 -0.48 11.66 22.45
N ILE A 154 -0.90 12.88 22.82
CA ILE A 154 -0.77 13.38 24.20
C ILE A 154 -1.60 12.52 25.17
N SER A 155 -2.83 12.14 24.79
CA SER A 155 -3.66 11.24 25.59
C SER A 155 -3.05 9.85 25.77
N GLU A 156 -2.27 9.37 24.79
CA GLU A 156 -1.52 8.11 24.82
C GLU A 156 -0.15 8.24 25.50
N GLY A 157 0.20 9.43 26.03
CA GLY A 157 1.41 9.64 26.84
C GLY A 157 2.57 10.33 26.12
N LEU A 158 2.38 10.88 24.91
CA LEU A 158 3.36 11.76 24.30
C LEU A 158 3.51 13.01 25.19
N ARG A 159 4.75 13.38 25.49
CA ARG A 159 5.00 14.59 26.30
C ARG A 159 4.59 15.84 25.52
N PRO A 160 3.77 16.73 26.07
CA PRO A 160 3.35 17.96 25.35
C PRO A 160 4.52 18.79 24.82
N GLY A 161 5.66 18.80 25.52
CA GLY A 161 6.87 19.53 25.07
C GLY A 161 7.53 18.96 23.80
N THR A 162 7.16 17.77 23.34
CA THR A 162 7.63 17.18 22.07
C THR A 162 6.64 17.37 20.94
N ALA A 163 5.46 17.93 21.19
CA ALA A 163 4.41 18.09 20.18
C ALA A 163 4.83 19.03 19.03
N ASP A 164 5.53 20.12 19.35
CA ASP A 164 6.06 21.06 18.33
C ASP A 164 7.11 20.39 17.45
N GLU A 165 7.98 19.56 18.01
CA GLU A 165 8.98 18.80 17.28
C GLU A 165 8.33 17.80 16.34
N LEU A 166 7.31 17.07 16.79
CA LEU A 166 6.55 16.14 15.99
C LEU A 166 5.85 16.86 14.82
N THR A 167 5.17 17.98 15.09
CA THR A 167 4.50 18.79 14.05
C THR A 167 5.48 19.24 12.99
N ASN A 168 6.63 19.77 13.38
CA ASN A 168 7.67 20.20 12.46
C ASN A 168 8.26 19.04 11.66
N THR A 169 8.42 17.87 12.29
CA THR A 169 8.92 16.66 11.65
C THR A 169 7.91 16.13 10.63
N MET A 170 6.63 16.02 10.97
CA MET A 170 5.59 15.60 10.03
C MET A 170 5.49 16.53 8.83
N ARG A 171 5.52 17.86 9.08
CA ARG A 171 5.54 18.87 8.00
C ARG A 171 6.74 18.69 7.08
N ARG A 172 7.93 18.50 7.65
CA ARG A 172 9.16 18.27 6.87
C ARG A 172 9.08 17.01 6.03
N ILE A 173 8.55 15.90 6.60
CA ILE A 173 8.39 14.64 5.86
C ILE A 173 7.43 14.82 4.70
N ARG A 174 6.30 15.52 4.89
CA ARG A 174 5.35 15.84 3.80
C ARG A 174 6.01 16.63 2.67
N LEU A 175 6.76 17.68 3.01
CA LEU A 175 7.47 18.48 2.00
C LEU A 175 8.51 17.67 1.23
N LEU A 176 9.24 16.76 1.92
CA LEU A 176 10.18 15.87 1.25
C LEU A 176 9.46 14.82 0.38
N ALA A 177 8.35 14.25 0.86
CA ALA A 177 7.55 13.31 0.10
C ALA A 177 7.01 13.95 -1.18
N GLU A 178 6.44 15.15 -1.07
CA GLU A 178 5.99 15.93 -2.23
C GLU A 178 7.13 16.24 -3.20
N TYR A 179 8.29 16.66 -2.70
CA TYR A 179 9.48 16.90 -3.52
C TYR A 179 9.92 15.63 -4.26
N TYR A 180 9.96 14.47 -3.58
CA TYR A 180 10.33 13.19 -4.20
C TYR A 180 9.31 12.74 -5.25
N GLN A 181 8.01 12.93 -5.01
CA GLN A 181 6.96 12.58 -5.95
C GLN A 181 7.01 13.37 -7.25
N HIS A 182 7.37 14.65 -7.19
CA HIS A 182 7.37 15.55 -8.34
C HIS A 182 8.73 15.69 -9.03
N ASN A 183 9.80 15.16 -8.46
CA ASN A 183 11.14 15.26 -9.02
C ASN A 183 11.56 13.95 -9.67
N VAL A 184 11.48 13.89 -11.00
CA VAL A 184 11.79 12.69 -11.80
C VAL A 184 13.23 12.19 -11.59
N GLU A 185 14.17 13.06 -11.24
CA GLU A 185 15.55 12.68 -10.96
C GLU A 185 15.72 11.91 -9.64
N TRP A 186 14.71 11.98 -8.76
CA TRP A 186 14.68 11.27 -7.48
C TRP A 186 13.82 10.01 -7.49
N THR A 187 13.51 9.44 -8.66
CA THR A 187 12.80 8.15 -8.76
C THR A 187 13.57 6.99 -8.10
N GLU A 188 14.85 7.19 -7.77
CA GLU A 188 15.73 6.25 -7.11
C GLU A 188 16.01 6.58 -5.63
N VAL A 189 15.09 7.25 -4.92
CA VAL A 189 15.21 7.40 -3.46
C VAL A 189 15.14 6.01 -2.83
N ARG A 190 16.30 5.54 -2.35
CA ARG A 190 16.49 4.16 -1.90
C ARG A 190 16.09 3.98 -0.44
N GLU A 191 16.14 2.76 0.03
CA GLU A 191 15.79 2.40 1.41
C GLU A 191 16.59 3.19 2.45
N HIS A 192 17.89 3.45 2.20
CA HIS A 192 18.74 4.21 3.12
C HIS A 192 18.28 5.66 3.30
N GLU A 193 17.97 6.36 2.20
CA GLU A 193 17.47 7.72 2.24
C GLU A 193 16.09 7.77 2.90
N THR A 194 15.21 6.84 2.53
CA THR A 194 13.87 6.70 3.12
C THR A 194 13.96 6.50 4.63
N ARG A 195 14.78 5.56 5.09
CA ARG A 195 14.99 5.30 6.51
C ARG A 195 15.57 6.50 7.23
N THR A 196 16.63 7.11 6.67
CA THR A 196 17.39 8.16 7.32
C THR A 196 16.63 9.49 7.40
N PHE A 197 15.93 9.86 6.33
CA PHE A 197 15.33 11.20 6.23
C PHE A 197 13.84 11.25 6.55
N LEU A 198 13.14 10.11 6.51
CA LEU A 198 11.70 10.05 6.72
C LEU A 198 11.35 9.23 7.98
N ILE A 199 11.81 7.99 8.08
CA ILE A 199 11.38 7.06 9.13
C ILE A 199 12.02 7.36 10.48
N VAL A 200 13.36 7.41 10.56
CA VAL A 200 14.07 7.64 11.84
C VAL A 200 13.68 8.97 12.48
N PRO A 201 13.59 10.10 11.75
CA PRO A 201 13.13 11.35 12.33
C PRO A 201 11.72 11.30 12.93
N LEU A 202 10.80 10.56 12.30
CA LEU A 202 9.45 10.37 12.83
C LEU A 202 9.50 9.61 14.17
N LEU A 203 10.27 8.53 14.25
CA LEU A 203 10.40 7.75 15.49
C LEU A 203 11.01 8.56 16.62
N LEU A 204 12.07 9.34 16.34
CA LEU A 204 12.68 10.22 17.35
C LEU A 204 11.68 11.25 17.86
N SER A 205 10.90 11.88 17.00
CA SER A 205 9.87 12.85 17.40
C SER A 205 8.68 12.23 18.13
N LEU A 206 8.46 10.91 17.97
CA LEU A 206 7.49 10.13 18.78
C LEU A 206 8.04 9.68 20.14
N GLY A 207 9.30 9.99 20.44
CA GLY A 207 9.91 9.77 21.75
C GLY A 207 10.78 8.52 21.88
N TRP A 208 11.15 7.88 20.76
CA TRP A 208 12.21 6.88 20.77
C TRP A 208 13.56 7.53 21.02
N ALA A 209 14.40 6.90 21.84
CA ALA A 209 15.78 7.31 22.00
C ALA A 209 16.71 6.50 21.07
N GLU A 210 17.79 7.11 20.59
CA GLU A 210 18.76 6.45 19.69
C GLU A 210 19.31 5.16 20.31
N GLN A 211 19.49 5.14 21.64
CA GLN A 211 19.99 3.97 22.36
C GLN A 211 19.00 2.79 22.35
N GLN A 212 17.73 3.04 22.12
CA GLN A 212 16.68 2.03 21.99
C GLN A 212 16.56 1.46 20.58
N MET A 213 17.27 2.00 19.60
CA MET A 213 17.18 1.59 18.21
C MET A 213 18.46 0.91 17.74
N ARG A 214 18.33 -0.09 16.87
CA ARG A 214 19.42 -0.71 16.12
C ARG A 214 19.06 -0.75 14.64
N ILE A 215 19.98 -0.28 13.81
CA ILE A 215 19.86 -0.26 12.36
C ILE A 215 20.62 -1.46 11.80
N GLU A 216 20.02 -2.15 10.81
CA GLU A 216 20.60 -3.32 10.13
C GLU A 216 21.07 -4.42 11.11
N LEU A 217 20.22 -4.72 12.10
CA LEU A 217 20.53 -5.76 13.07
C LEU A 217 20.48 -7.15 12.40
N PRO A 218 21.52 -7.99 12.52
CA PRO A 218 21.45 -9.37 12.04
C PRO A 218 20.28 -10.13 12.65
N ALA A 219 19.49 -10.78 11.81
CA ALA A 219 18.32 -11.58 12.18
C ALA A 219 18.14 -12.74 11.18
N ALA A 220 17.20 -13.65 11.46
CA ALA A 220 16.96 -14.87 10.70
C ALA A 220 17.01 -14.69 9.17
N GLY A 221 18.12 -15.11 8.56
CA GLY A 221 18.31 -15.08 7.12
C GLY A 221 18.61 -13.72 6.50
N GLY A 222 18.97 -12.70 7.30
CA GLY A 222 19.30 -11.38 6.77
C GLY A 222 19.61 -10.33 7.83
N ARG A 223 19.14 -9.12 7.60
CA ARG A 223 19.26 -7.98 8.54
C ARG A 223 17.92 -7.26 8.61
N ALA A 224 17.43 -7.07 9.83
CA ALA A 224 16.26 -6.22 10.07
C ALA A 224 16.68 -4.75 9.94
N ASP A 225 15.97 -3.99 9.16
CA ASP A 225 16.31 -2.60 8.84
C ASP A 225 16.36 -1.71 10.07
N LEU A 226 15.36 -1.82 10.93
CA LEU A 226 15.28 -1.07 12.18
C LEU A 226 14.60 -1.93 13.25
N VAL A 227 15.27 -2.07 14.40
CA VAL A 227 14.77 -2.82 15.56
C VAL A 227 14.72 -1.88 16.76
N CYS A 228 13.55 -1.76 17.40
CA CYS A 228 13.34 -0.91 18.56
C CYS A 228 13.14 -1.75 19.82
N PHE A 229 13.79 -1.30 20.90
CA PHE A 229 13.87 -1.99 22.17
C PHE A 229 13.15 -1.23 23.29
N SER A 230 12.60 -1.95 24.26
CA SER A 230 11.88 -1.39 25.42
C SER A 230 12.77 -0.49 26.30
N LYS A 231 14.09 -0.76 26.32
CA LYS A 231 15.15 -0.04 27.04
C LYS A 231 16.35 0.15 26.10
N PRO A 232 17.41 0.87 26.51
CA PRO A 232 18.66 0.90 25.75
C PRO A 232 19.11 -0.51 25.37
N ALA A 233 19.38 -0.75 24.08
CA ALA A 233 19.56 -2.08 23.50
C ALA A 233 20.78 -2.87 24.04
N HIS A 234 21.70 -2.21 24.75
CA HIS A 234 22.86 -2.86 25.39
C HIS A 234 22.53 -3.47 26.76
N LEU A 235 21.36 -3.17 27.34
CA LEU A 235 20.96 -3.71 28.65
C LEU A 235 20.45 -5.15 28.47
N SER A 236 20.80 -6.01 29.43
CA SER A 236 20.47 -7.44 29.39
C SER A 236 18.97 -7.73 29.53
N ASP A 237 18.22 -6.81 30.12
CA ASP A 237 16.76 -6.86 30.29
C ASP A 237 16.01 -6.02 29.26
N SER A 238 16.68 -5.62 28.18
CA SER A 238 16.07 -4.91 27.06
C SER A 238 15.48 -5.90 26.06
N GLU A 239 14.21 -5.72 25.76
CA GLU A 239 13.45 -6.59 24.85
C GLU A 239 13.13 -5.86 23.55
N CYS A 240 13.22 -6.56 22.43
CA CYS A 240 12.71 -6.06 21.15
C CYS A 240 11.19 -5.96 21.22
N VAL A 241 10.63 -4.80 20.91
CA VAL A 241 9.18 -4.57 20.93
C VAL A 241 8.60 -4.21 19.57
N LEU A 242 9.45 -3.70 18.66
CA LEU A 242 9.04 -3.29 17.31
C LEU A 242 10.16 -3.62 16.31
N ILE A 243 9.78 -4.17 15.16
CA ILE A 243 10.62 -4.28 13.97
C ILE A 243 9.99 -3.47 12.85
N LEU A 244 10.78 -2.62 12.21
CA LEU A 244 10.35 -1.85 11.05
C LEU A 244 11.22 -2.20 9.85
N GLU A 245 10.55 -2.64 8.77
CA GLU A 245 11.14 -2.89 7.46
C GLU A 245 10.89 -1.67 6.56
N SER A 246 11.96 -1.11 6.02
CA SER A 246 11.90 0.01 5.10
C SER A 246 11.93 -0.45 3.65
N LYS A 247 11.31 0.30 2.78
CA LYS A 247 11.39 0.14 1.32
C LYS A 247 11.75 1.47 0.68
N GLY A 248 12.27 1.43 -0.54
CA GLY A 248 12.51 2.63 -1.32
C GLY A 248 11.23 3.45 -1.47
N PHE A 249 11.35 4.76 -1.54
CA PHE A 249 10.22 5.70 -1.53
C PHE A 249 9.12 5.37 -2.55
N SER A 250 9.50 4.95 -3.76
CA SER A 250 8.58 4.57 -4.83
C SER A 250 8.14 3.10 -4.80
N SER A 251 8.56 2.32 -3.81
CA SER A 251 8.24 0.89 -3.73
C SER A 251 6.89 0.63 -3.07
N GLY A 252 6.22 -0.45 -3.50
CA GLY A 252 5.06 -0.99 -2.81
C GLY A 252 5.43 -1.71 -1.51
N LEU A 253 4.44 -1.95 -0.66
CA LEU A 253 4.62 -2.53 0.67
C LEU A 253 4.12 -3.98 0.78
N ASP A 254 3.57 -4.59 -0.29
CA ASP A 254 2.84 -5.85 -0.20
C ASP A 254 3.72 -7.07 0.12
N TYR A 255 4.98 -7.07 -0.30
CA TYR A 255 5.91 -8.18 -0.02
C TYR A 255 6.83 -7.93 1.19
N ALA A 256 6.85 -6.73 1.74
CA ALA A 256 7.68 -6.38 2.89
C ALA A 256 7.27 -7.07 4.21
N PRO A 257 5.97 -7.34 4.48
CA PRO A 257 5.55 -7.95 5.73
C PRO A 257 6.14 -9.34 5.99
N GLU A 258 6.27 -10.18 4.97
CA GLU A 258 6.84 -11.53 5.11
C GLU A 258 8.30 -11.49 5.55
N GLN A 259 9.07 -10.56 5.00
CA GLN A 259 10.47 -10.36 5.37
C GLN A 259 10.58 -9.91 6.83
N ALA A 260 9.80 -8.92 7.24
CA ALA A 260 9.81 -8.39 8.58
C ALA A 260 9.31 -9.40 9.63
N ARG A 261 8.28 -10.20 9.31
CA ARG A 261 7.78 -11.29 10.17
C ARG A 261 8.85 -12.36 10.41
N ARG A 262 9.58 -12.74 9.37
CA ARG A 262 10.68 -13.72 9.48
C ARG A 262 11.77 -13.21 10.42
N TYR A 263 12.14 -11.92 10.35
CA TYR A 263 13.08 -11.35 11.31
C TYR A 263 12.56 -11.38 12.74
N ALA A 264 11.25 -11.19 12.93
CA ALA A 264 10.63 -11.19 14.24
C ALA A 264 10.57 -12.59 14.89
N GLU A 265 10.90 -13.67 14.17
CA GLU A 265 11.04 -15.02 14.76
C GLU A 265 12.19 -15.08 15.77
N ASP A 266 13.26 -14.33 15.57
CA ASP A 266 14.40 -14.22 16.50
C ASP A 266 14.08 -13.37 17.75
N PHE A 267 12.93 -12.67 17.74
CA PHE A 267 12.53 -11.76 18.81
C PHE A 267 11.13 -12.10 19.34
N PRO A 268 11.02 -13.08 20.27
CA PRO A 268 9.72 -13.51 20.80
C PRO A 268 8.93 -12.40 21.49
N SER A 269 9.61 -11.38 22.04
CA SER A 269 9.00 -10.22 22.67
C SER A 269 8.50 -9.15 21.68
N CYS A 270 8.85 -9.25 20.40
CA CYS A 270 8.39 -8.30 19.38
C CYS A 270 6.86 -8.34 19.27
N ARG A 271 6.20 -7.21 19.53
CA ARG A 271 4.74 -7.10 19.56
C ARG A 271 4.15 -6.68 18.24
N VAL A 272 4.89 -5.89 17.47
CA VAL A 272 4.44 -5.33 16.22
C VAL A 272 5.55 -5.30 15.18
N VAL A 273 5.18 -5.61 13.95
CA VAL A 273 6.00 -5.42 12.76
C VAL A 273 5.37 -4.29 11.96
N ILE A 274 6.20 -3.38 11.48
CA ILE A 274 5.78 -2.27 10.61
C ILE A 274 6.57 -2.32 9.31
N VAL A 275 5.89 -2.02 8.21
CA VAL A 275 6.52 -1.81 6.91
C VAL A 275 6.25 -0.40 6.44
N SER A 276 7.25 0.25 5.83
CA SER A 276 7.13 1.65 5.41
C SER A 276 8.01 1.97 4.20
N ASN A 277 7.50 2.84 3.34
CA ASN A 277 8.28 3.53 2.30
C ASN A 277 8.56 5.00 2.66
N GLY A 278 8.46 5.35 3.95
CA GLY A 278 8.80 6.65 4.52
C GLY A 278 7.63 7.62 4.65
N PHE A 279 6.54 7.45 3.90
CA PHE A 279 5.33 8.27 4.04
C PHE A 279 4.07 7.42 4.25
N CYS A 280 4.06 6.16 3.83
CA CYS A 280 3.04 5.18 4.14
C CYS A 280 3.57 4.12 5.09
N TYR A 281 2.74 3.70 6.03
CA TYR A 281 3.06 2.75 7.09
C TYR A 281 1.92 1.74 7.20
N LYS A 282 2.26 0.44 7.29
CA LYS A 282 1.32 -0.66 7.62
C LYS A 282 1.84 -1.40 8.84
N SER A 283 0.99 -1.63 9.85
CA SER A 283 1.36 -2.40 11.05
C SER A 283 0.73 -3.79 11.02
N TYR A 284 1.45 -4.75 11.59
CA TYR A 284 1.02 -6.15 11.77
C TYR A 284 1.27 -6.54 13.21
N ARG A 285 0.23 -6.88 13.95
CA ARG A 285 0.33 -7.23 15.37
C ARG A 285 0.61 -8.71 15.55
N ARG A 286 1.36 -9.03 16.60
CA ARG A 286 1.55 -10.41 17.02
C ARG A 286 0.23 -10.94 17.58
N LEU A 287 -0.13 -12.15 17.16
CA LEU A 287 -1.33 -12.87 17.60
C LEU A 287 -1.05 -13.60 18.92
N GLU A 288 -2.08 -13.82 19.73
CA GLU A 288 -1.99 -14.64 20.95
C GLU A 288 -1.57 -16.07 20.68
N THR A 289 -1.91 -16.59 19.50
CA THR A 289 -1.53 -17.93 19.01
C THR A 289 -0.06 -18.03 18.56
N GLY A 290 0.69 -16.94 18.62
CA GLY A 290 2.00 -16.78 18.00
C GLY A 290 1.90 -16.31 16.54
N GLY A 291 3.03 -15.90 15.96
CA GLY A 291 3.06 -15.31 14.61
C GLY A 291 2.44 -13.90 14.54
N PHE A 292 2.18 -13.42 13.34
CA PHE A 292 1.61 -12.09 13.09
C PHE A 292 0.39 -12.21 12.18
N SER A 293 -0.47 -11.19 12.24
CA SER A 293 -1.65 -11.12 11.36
C SER A 293 -1.25 -11.09 9.89
N ASP A 294 -2.00 -11.77 9.03
CA ASP A 294 -1.78 -11.73 7.57
C ASP A 294 -2.23 -10.40 6.96
N ARG A 295 -3.28 -9.82 7.51
CA ARG A 295 -3.76 -8.48 7.14
C ARG A 295 -3.12 -7.42 8.01
N PRO A 296 -2.87 -6.21 7.48
CA PRO A 296 -2.45 -5.10 8.32
C PRO A 296 -3.50 -4.82 9.42
N SER A 297 -3.05 -4.47 10.60
CA SER A 297 -3.91 -4.03 11.70
C SER A 297 -4.24 -2.54 11.60
N ALA A 298 -3.34 -1.74 11.04
CA ALA A 298 -3.57 -0.33 10.78
C ALA A 298 -2.72 0.18 9.61
N TYR A 299 -3.18 1.31 9.04
CA TYR A 299 -2.53 2.04 7.98
C TYR A 299 -2.41 3.52 8.32
N PHE A 300 -1.32 4.15 7.91
CA PHE A 300 -1.10 5.58 8.03
C PHE A 300 -0.35 6.11 6.82
N ASN A 301 -0.94 7.10 6.16
CA ASN A 301 -0.28 7.93 5.18
C ASN A 301 -0.04 9.32 5.78
N ILE A 302 1.21 9.69 6.00
CA ILE A 302 1.56 10.97 6.62
C ILE A 302 1.17 12.17 5.74
N SER A 303 1.07 11.98 4.42
CA SER A 303 0.65 13.02 3.48
C SER A 303 -0.87 13.24 3.46
N GLY A 304 -1.65 12.23 3.81
CA GLY A 304 -3.11 12.28 3.85
C GLY A 304 -3.68 11.39 4.96
N PRO A 305 -3.52 11.76 6.25
CA PRO A 305 -3.99 10.94 7.37
C PRO A 305 -5.48 10.69 7.33
N ARG A 306 -5.92 9.43 7.60
CA ARG A 306 -7.32 9.02 7.63
C ARG A 306 -7.64 8.20 8.87
N ASP A 307 -8.93 8.22 9.27
CA ASP A 307 -9.44 7.49 10.44
C ASP A 307 -9.42 5.96 10.25
N LYS A 308 -9.51 5.50 9.01
CA LYS A 308 -9.46 4.10 8.60
C LYS A 308 -8.59 3.92 7.35
N TYR A 309 -8.20 2.69 7.07
CA TYR A 309 -7.50 2.36 5.83
C TYR A 309 -8.44 2.45 4.63
N PRO A 310 -8.18 3.31 3.63
CA PRO A 310 -9.11 3.56 2.53
C PRO A 310 -9.48 2.32 1.71
N LEU A 311 -8.59 1.34 1.64
CA LEU A 311 -8.79 0.14 0.84
C LEU A 311 -9.55 -0.98 1.56
N ASP A 312 -9.58 -0.96 2.90
CA ASP A 312 -10.30 -1.94 3.74
C ASP A 312 -10.75 -1.29 5.07
N PRO A 313 -11.66 -0.31 5.01
CA PRO A 313 -12.06 0.47 6.20
C PRO A 313 -12.86 -0.34 7.23
N ASP A 314 -13.43 -1.48 6.83
CA ASP A 314 -14.19 -2.35 7.72
C ASP A 314 -13.29 -3.23 8.61
N SER A 315 -12.06 -3.54 8.15
CA SER A 315 -11.17 -4.50 8.84
C SER A 315 -9.87 -3.88 9.34
N VAL A 316 -9.46 -2.73 8.80
CA VAL A 316 -8.14 -2.15 9.07
C VAL A 316 -8.28 -0.74 9.63
N GLU A 317 -7.65 -0.53 10.77
CA GLU A 317 -7.64 0.77 11.45
C GLU A 317 -6.78 1.80 10.68
N GLY A 318 -6.91 3.07 11.05
CA GLY A 318 -6.21 4.17 10.41
C GLY A 318 -5.08 4.76 11.25
N THR A 319 -4.90 6.06 11.07
CA THR A 319 -3.81 6.88 11.62
C THR A 319 -3.58 6.69 13.10
N PHE A 320 -4.64 6.76 13.92
CA PHE A 320 -4.52 6.71 15.37
C PHE A 320 -3.94 5.39 15.88
N GLU A 321 -4.45 4.28 15.36
CA GLU A 321 -4.00 2.96 15.76
C GLU A 321 -2.57 2.68 15.28
N LEU A 322 -2.22 3.12 14.07
CA LEU A 322 -0.85 2.97 13.59
C LEU A 322 0.13 3.80 14.42
N LEU A 323 -0.19 5.06 14.72
CA LEU A 323 0.64 5.91 15.55
C LEU A 323 0.78 5.35 16.98
N ARG A 324 -0.28 4.75 17.56
CA ARG A 324 -0.20 4.00 18.81
C ARG A 324 0.82 2.88 18.74
N CYS A 325 0.87 2.14 17.62
CA CYS A 325 1.87 1.09 17.37
C CYS A 325 3.31 1.63 17.23
N LEU A 326 3.48 2.93 16.96
CA LEU A 326 4.79 3.58 16.87
C LEU A 326 5.23 4.23 18.17
N LEU A 327 4.35 4.41 19.15
CA LEU A 327 4.70 5.04 20.43
C LEU A 327 5.48 4.08 21.34
N PRO A 328 6.67 4.49 21.87
CA PRO A 328 7.46 3.63 22.75
C PRO A 328 6.74 3.22 24.04
N GLN A 329 5.87 4.08 24.59
CA GLN A 329 5.10 3.79 25.80
C GLN A 329 3.97 2.78 25.61
N SER A 330 3.40 2.69 24.42
CA SER A 330 2.31 1.75 24.09
C SER A 330 2.82 0.32 23.86
N LEU A 331 4.13 0.15 23.69
CA LEU A 331 4.77 -1.14 23.41
C LEU A 331 5.52 -1.73 24.62
N ARG A 332 5.56 -1.03 25.75
CA ARG A 332 6.22 -1.47 26.99
C ARG A 332 5.40 -2.46 27.81
#